data_712e41056bcd322cbf28414ba03ae3d6
#
_entry.id   712e41056bcd322cbf28414ba03ae3d6
#
_cell.length_a   1.000
_cell.length_b   1.000
_cell.length_c   1.000
_cell.angle_alpha   90.00
_cell.angle_beta   90.00
_cell.angle_gamma   90.00
#
_symmetry.space_group_name_H-M   'P 1'
#
loop_
_entity.id
_entity.type
_entity.pdbx_description
1 polymer ?
#
loop_
_entity_poly.entity_id
_entity_poly.type
_entity_poly.pdbx_seq_one_letter_code
_entity_poly.pdbx_strand_id
1 'polypeptide(L)'
;MNRAPVFLLVEPSPIVASAYGRWLENAFSNSQCLVASNGAEALQLATDNIPSYVLIELSLPDKAGIEILIQLRQALPASRIIATSWFQGRWLIDGVRSAGADGFVSKDKLPKELLSLWKIFIE
;
A
#
# COMPACT_ATOMS: atom_id res chain seq x y z
N MET A 1 -11.79 4.59 -21.85
CA MET A 1 -10.41 4.10 -21.94
C MET A 1 -9.85 3.90 -20.54
N ASN A 2 -9.43 2.70 -20.22
CA ASN A 2 -8.92 2.38 -18.91
C ASN A 2 -7.46 2.83 -18.77
N ARG A 3 -7.19 3.62 -17.74
CA ARG A 3 -5.82 3.97 -17.43
C ARG A 3 -5.12 2.80 -16.78
N ALA A 4 -3.84 2.64 -17.04
CA ALA A 4 -3.01 1.69 -16.33
C ALA A 4 -2.99 2.06 -14.84
N PRO A 5 -3.09 1.07 -13.93
CA PRO A 5 -3.07 1.38 -12.51
C PRO A 5 -1.71 1.89 -12.05
N VAL A 6 -1.73 2.84 -11.14
CA VAL A 6 -0.55 3.36 -10.47
C VAL A 6 -0.56 2.89 -9.03
N PHE A 7 0.45 2.14 -8.64
CA PHE A 7 0.62 1.61 -7.30
C PHE A 7 1.67 2.41 -6.55
N LEU A 8 1.44 2.64 -5.27
CA LEU A 8 2.45 3.14 -4.35
C LEU A 8 2.75 2.05 -3.32
N LEU A 9 4.00 1.61 -3.27
CA LEU A 9 4.49 0.70 -2.24
C LEU A 9 5.23 1.50 -1.20
N VAL A 10 4.80 1.43 0.06
CA VAL A 10 5.51 2.04 1.17
C VAL A 10 6.18 0.91 1.93
N GLU A 11 7.45 0.66 1.64
CA GLU A 11 8.20 -0.49 2.13
C GLU A 11 9.66 -0.11 2.37
N PRO A 12 10.14 -0.17 3.64
CA PRO A 12 11.53 0.21 3.95
C PRO A 12 12.60 -0.70 3.35
N SER A 13 12.30 -1.98 3.13
CA SER A 13 13.27 -2.91 2.58
C SER A 13 13.35 -2.79 1.05
N PRO A 14 14.49 -2.39 0.49
CA PRO A 14 14.63 -2.30 -0.98
C PRO A 14 14.43 -3.65 -1.68
N ILE A 15 14.87 -4.73 -1.06
CA ILE A 15 14.72 -6.08 -1.64
C ILE A 15 13.25 -6.46 -1.71
N VAL A 16 12.51 -6.25 -0.62
CA VAL A 16 11.09 -6.56 -0.56
C VAL A 16 10.31 -5.68 -1.52
N ALA A 17 10.61 -4.38 -1.53
CA ALA A 17 9.94 -3.43 -2.44
C ALA A 17 10.15 -3.81 -3.91
N SER A 18 11.38 -4.17 -4.27
CA SER A 18 11.71 -4.59 -5.63
C SER A 18 10.95 -5.84 -6.04
N ALA A 19 10.86 -6.82 -5.14
CA ALA A 19 10.15 -8.07 -5.40
C ALA A 19 8.65 -7.81 -5.60
N TYR A 20 8.04 -7.01 -4.73
CA TYR A 20 6.61 -6.69 -4.85
C TYR A 20 6.33 -5.86 -6.10
N GLY A 21 7.20 -4.91 -6.41
CA GLY A 21 7.04 -4.09 -7.61
C GLY A 21 7.03 -4.92 -8.88
N ARG A 22 7.97 -5.84 -9.02
CA ARG A 22 8.00 -6.74 -10.17
C ARG A 22 6.78 -7.65 -10.23
N TRP A 23 6.37 -8.16 -9.07
CA TRP A 23 5.19 -9.02 -9.00
C TRP A 23 3.94 -8.26 -9.44
N LEU A 24 3.76 -7.02 -8.98
CA LEU A 24 2.63 -6.19 -9.37
C LEU A 24 2.63 -5.86 -10.86
N GLU A 25 3.79 -5.52 -11.40
CA GLU A 25 3.90 -5.21 -12.83
C GLU A 25 3.61 -6.43 -13.71
N ASN A 26 3.98 -7.63 -13.24
CA ASN A 26 3.65 -8.87 -13.94
C ASN A 26 2.16 -9.22 -13.82
N ALA A 27 1.56 -8.98 -12.66
CA ALA A 27 0.16 -9.30 -12.43
C ALA A 27 -0.78 -8.32 -13.12
N PHE A 28 -0.39 -7.06 -13.23
CA PHE A 28 -1.19 -6.00 -13.84
C PHE A 28 -0.40 -5.31 -14.94
N SER A 29 -0.60 -5.76 -16.17
CA SER A 29 0.12 -5.25 -17.34
C SER A 29 -0.04 -3.74 -17.47
N ASN A 30 1.06 -3.07 -17.84
CA ASN A 30 1.12 -1.62 -18.03
C ASN A 30 0.94 -0.82 -16.74
N SER A 31 1.01 -1.46 -15.57
CA SER A 31 0.96 -0.74 -14.31
C SER A 31 2.29 -0.03 -14.04
N GLN A 32 2.21 1.03 -13.27
CA GLN A 32 3.38 1.73 -12.75
C GLN A 32 3.45 1.51 -11.24
N CYS A 33 4.62 1.18 -10.75
CA CYS A 33 4.84 0.97 -9.32
C CYS A 33 5.84 1.99 -8.79
N LEU A 34 5.37 2.86 -7.89
CA LEU A 34 6.21 3.82 -7.19
C LEU A 34 6.58 3.23 -5.83
N VAL A 35 7.80 3.48 -5.38
CA VAL A 35 8.29 2.94 -4.11
C VAL A 35 8.73 4.06 -3.19
N ALA A 36 8.21 4.05 -1.98
CA ALA A 36 8.64 4.93 -0.90
C ALA A 36 9.29 4.08 0.19
N SER A 37 10.43 4.49 0.70
CA SER A 37 11.13 3.76 1.75
C SER A 37 10.84 4.27 3.16
N ASN A 38 10.10 5.36 3.28
CA ASN A 38 9.74 5.96 4.55
C ASN A 38 8.45 6.77 4.41
N GLY A 39 7.93 7.26 5.54
CA GLY A 39 6.66 7.98 5.55
C GLY A 39 6.67 9.30 4.84
N ALA A 40 7.75 10.09 5.00
CA ALA A 40 7.85 11.39 4.33
C ALA A 40 7.85 11.24 2.80
N GLU A 41 8.60 10.26 2.30
CA GLU A 41 8.65 9.97 0.87
C GLU A 41 7.31 9.48 0.36
N ALA A 42 6.60 8.67 1.15
CA ALA A 42 5.27 8.18 0.79
C ALA A 42 4.28 9.33 0.58
N LEU A 43 4.27 10.30 1.48
CA LEU A 43 3.37 11.45 1.38
C LEU A 43 3.71 12.31 0.17
N GLN A 44 4.99 12.50 -0.11
CA GLN A 44 5.43 13.27 -1.27
C GLN A 44 5.02 12.61 -2.58
N LEU A 45 5.27 11.32 -2.71
CA LEU A 45 4.89 10.56 -3.90
C LEU A 45 3.37 10.50 -4.09
N ALA A 46 2.63 10.37 -3.00
CA ALA A 46 1.17 10.37 -3.06
C ALA A 46 0.63 11.70 -3.58
N THR A 47 1.18 12.81 -3.11
CA THR A 47 0.76 14.14 -3.54
C THR A 47 1.10 14.39 -5.01
N ASP A 48 2.29 13.98 -5.43
CA ASP A 48 2.77 14.26 -6.78
C ASP A 48 2.13 13.37 -7.85
N ASN A 49 1.73 12.15 -7.49
CA ASN A 49 1.31 11.14 -8.47
C ASN A 49 -0.12 10.67 -8.34
N ILE A 50 -0.75 10.90 -7.20
CA ILE A 50 -2.12 10.47 -6.90
C ILE A 50 -2.35 9.00 -7.28
N PRO A 51 -1.62 8.05 -6.64
CA PRO A 51 -1.75 6.64 -6.97
C PRO A 51 -3.15 6.12 -6.63
N SER A 52 -3.63 5.18 -7.45
CA SER A 52 -4.94 4.57 -7.25
C SER A 52 -4.93 3.51 -6.16
N TYR A 53 -3.78 2.88 -5.94
CA TYR A 53 -3.63 1.75 -5.02
C TYR A 53 -2.38 1.94 -4.19
N VAL A 54 -2.50 1.72 -2.87
CA VAL A 54 -1.39 1.89 -1.93
C VAL A 54 -1.26 0.62 -1.09
N LEU A 55 -0.04 0.10 -0.99
CA LEU A 55 0.31 -0.92 -0.01
C LEU A 55 1.28 -0.29 0.97
N ILE A 56 0.91 -0.23 2.24
CA ILE A 56 1.75 0.39 3.26
C ILE A 56 2.15 -0.59 4.35
N GLU A 57 3.48 -0.77 4.52
CA GLU A 57 4.06 -1.44 5.68
C GLU A 57 3.97 -0.51 6.88
N LEU A 58 3.44 -1.02 7.99
CA LEU A 58 3.22 -0.18 9.17
C LEU A 58 4.50 0.13 9.96
N SER A 59 5.54 -0.71 9.83
CA SER A 59 6.83 -0.49 10.51
C SER A 59 7.73 0.39 9.67
N LEU A 60 7.58 1.70 9.81
CA LEU A 60 8.36 2.68 9.04
C LEU A 60 9.50 3.24 9.90
N PRO A 61 10.64 3.64 9.27
CA PRO A 61 11.81 4.10 10.02
C PRO A 61 11.69 5.51 10.59
N ASP A 62 10.84 6.35 10.02
CA ASP A 62 10.78 7.77 10.37
C ASP A 62 9.54 8.16 11.17
N LYS A 63 8.41 7.48 10.97
CA LYS A 63 7.13 7.84 11.58
C LYS A 63 6.30 6.59 11.86
N ALA A 64 5.31 6.71 12.73
CA ALA A 64 4.38 5.63 12.96
C ALA A 64 3.54 5.38 11.71
N GLY A 65 3.48 4.12 11.27
CA GLY A 65 2.78 3.76 10.05
C GLY A 65 1.30 4.14 10.06
N ILE A 66 0.65 4.06 11.21
CA ILE A 66 -0.76 4.46 11.33
C ILE A 66 -0.94 5.96 11.09
N GLU A 67 -0.01 6.79 11.56
CA GLU A 67 -0.06 8.23 11.28
C GLU A 67 0.06 8.51 9.78
N ILE A 68 0.98 7.82 9.12
CA ILE A 68 1.14 7.96 7.68
C ILE A 68 -0.12 7.48 6.95
N LEU A 69 -0.70 6.38 7.40
CA LEU A 69 -1.94 5.86 6.82
C LEU A 69 -3.08 6.89 6.90
N ILE A 70 -3.24 7.54 8.05
CA ILE A 70 -4.24 8.59 8.21
C ILE A 70 -4.00 9.73 7.22
N GLN A 71 -2.76 10.17 7.09
CA GLN A 71 -2.40 11.26 6.17
C GLN A 71 -2.57 10.86 4.71
N LEU A 72 -2.21 9.62 4.36
CA LEU A 72 -2.43 9.10 3.01
C LEU A 72 -3.92 9.06 2.67
N ARG A 73 -4.76 8.63 3.62
CA ARG A 73 -6.20 8.61 3.37
C ARG A 73 -6.75 10.01 3.15
N GLN A 74 -6.27 11.00 3.89
CA GLN A 74 -6.68 12.39 3.69
C GLN A 74 -6.26 12.92 2.32
N ALA A 75 -5.05 12.58 1.89
CA ALA A 75 -4.51 13.01 0.60
C ALA A 75 -5.14 12.26 -0.58
N LEU A 76 -5.57 11.03 -0.36
CA LEU A 76 -6.05 10.11 -1.40
C LEU A 76 -7.43 9.57 -1.05
N PRO A 77 -8.46 10.40 -1.04
CA PRO A 77 -9.78 9.96 -0.55
C PRO A 77 -10.42 8.85 -1.40
N ALA A 78 -10.08 8.76 -2.68
CA ALA A 78 -10.67 7.77 -3.58
C ALA A 78 -9.78 6.54 -3.80
N SER A 79 -8.55 6.54 -3.30
CA SER A 79 -7.60 5.44 -3.52
C SER A 79 -7.91 4.25 -2.61
N ARG A 80 -7.52 3.06 -3.06
CA ARG A 80 -7.61 1.85 -2.24
C ARG A 80 -6.29 1.67 -1.49
N ILE A 81 -6.37 1.56 -0.17
CA ILE A 81 -5.20 1.47 0.69
C ILE A 81 -5.26 0.17 1.48
N ILE A 82 -4.24 -0.65 1.32
CA ILE A 82 -4.06 -1.90 2.07
C ILE A 82 -2.86 -1.73 2.99
N ALA A 83 -3.07 -1.99 4.28
CA ALA A 83 -2.00 -2.00 5.26
C ALA A 83 -1.45 -3.41 5.42
N THR A 84 -0.16 -3.53 5.70
CA THR A 84 0.48 -4.81 5.94
C THR A 84 1.44 -4.73 7.11
N SER A 85 1.61 -5.85 7.81
CA SER A 85 2.50 -5.98 8.95
C SER A 85 2.78 -7.45 9.21
N TRP A 86 3.91 -7.76 9.85
CA TRP A 86 4.17 -9.10 10.39
C TRP A 86 3.29 -9.39 11.59
N PHE A 87 2.85 -8.36 12.31
CA PHE A 87 1.97 -8.52 13.45
C PHE A 87 0.53 -8.69 12.99
N GLN A 88 -0.22 -9.51 13.72
CA GLN A 88 -1.62 -9.76 13.46
C GLN A 88 -2.37 -9.65 14.79
N GLY A 89 -3.53 -9.11 14.75
CA GLY A 89 -4.37 -9.00 15.93
C GLY A 89 -5.54 -8.12 15.63
N ARG A 90 -6.66 -8.40 16.29
CA ARG A 90 -7.88 -7.64 16.04
C ARG A 90 -7.69 -6.15 16.30
N TRP A 91 -6.96 -5.82 17.38
CA TRP A 91 -6.70 -4.43 17.72
C TRP A 91 -5.96 -3.69 16.62
N LEU A 92 -5.01 -4.36 15.96
CA LEU A 92 -4.26 -3.77 14.86
C LEU A 92 -5.15 -3.63 13.62
N ILE A 93 -5.89 -4.68 13.29
CA ILE A 93 -6.79 -4.69 12.13
C ILE A 93 -7.85 -3.61 12.29
N ASP A 94 -8.47 -3.52 13.46
CA ASP A 94 -9.48 -2.49 13.73
C ASP A 94 -8.87 -1.09 13.69
N GLY A 95 -7.65 -0.95 14.21
CA GLY A 95 -6.93 0.32 14.20
C GLY A 95 -6.62 0.82 12.78
N VAL A 96 -6.16 -0.07 11.90
CA VAL A 96 -5.86 0.35 10.53
C VAL A 96 -7.13 0.69 9.75
N ARG A 97 -8.21 -0.03 9.98
CA ARG A 97 -9.50 0.29 9.35
C ARG A 97 -10.01 1.65 9.82
N SER A 98 -9.94 1.92 11.11
CA SER A 98 -10.32 3.22 11.67
C SER A 98 -9.45 4.35 11.13
N ALA A 99 -8.18 4.06 10.83
CA ALA A 99 -7.26 5.03 10.25
C ALA A 99 -7.50 5.27 8.75
N GLY A 100 -8.34 4.45 8.11
CA GLY A 100 -8.73 4.66 6.73
C GLY A 100 -8.30 3.59 5.74
N ALA A 101 -7.70 2.48 6.20
CA ALA A 101 -7.35 1.39 5.30
C ALA A 101 -8.60 0.66 4.81
N ASP A 102 -8.60 0.25 3.55
CA ASP A 102 -9.65 -0.57 2.97
C ASP A 102 -9.48 -2.05 3.36
N GLY A 103 -8.28 -2.44 3.75
CA GLY A 103 -8.03 -3.80 4.18
C GLY A 103 -6.67 -3.95 4.83
N PHE A 104 -6.43 -5.14 5.36
CA PHE A 104 -5.18 -5.53 6.00
C PHE A 104 -4.80 -6.93 5.53
N VAL A 105 -3.53 -7.10 5.15
CA VAL A 105 -2.98 -8.41 4.81
C VAL A 105 -1.71 -8.61 5.62
N SER A 106 -1.60 -9.71 6.36
CA SER A 106 -0.35 -10.01 7.06
C SER A 106 0.75 -10.36 6.06
N LYS A 107 1.99 -9.99 6.38
CA LYS A 107 3.11 -10.17 5.45
C LYS A 107 3.38 -11.62 5.08
N ASP A 108 3.08 -12.56 5.94
CA ASP A 108 3.23 -13.99 5.66
C ASP A 108 2.27 -14.51 4.60
N LYS A 109 1.21 -13.77 4.29
CA LYS A 109 0.21 -14.15 3.30
C LYS A 109 0.33 -13.38 1.99
N LEU A 110 1.28 -12.47 1.90
CA LEU A 110 1.61 -11.81 0.65
C LEU A 110 2.41 -12.76 -0.25
N PRO A 111 2.29 -12.68 -1.55
CA PRO A 111 1.46 -11.77 -2.34
C PRO A 111 0.06 -12.28 -2.65
N LYS A 112 -0.26 -13.53 -2.32
CA LYS A 112 -1.47 -14.22 -2.77
C LYS A 112 -2.76 -13.50 -2.35
N GLU A 113 -2.88 -13.15 -1.07
CA GLU A 113 -4.08 -12.47 -0.59
C GLU A 113 -4.20 -11.06 -1.15
N LEU A 114 -3.09 -10.38 -1.31
CA LEU A 114 -3.07 -9.04 -1.89
C LEU A 114 -3.60 -9.06 -3.32
N LEU A 115 -3.18 -10.05 -4.10
CA LEU A 115 -3.66 -10.18 -5.48
C LEU A 115 -5.17 -10.38 -5.51
N SER A 116 -5.70 -11.23 -4.64
CA SER A 116 -7.14 -11.46 -4.56
C SER A 116 -7.91 -10.18 -4.25
N LEU A 117 -7.44 -9.40 -3.28
CA LEU A 117 -8.07 -8.14 -2.91
C LEU A 117 -8.01 -7.12 -4.05
N TRP A 118 -6.85 -6.97 -4.66
CA TRP A 118 -6.69 -5.94 -5.69
C TRP A 118 -7.42 -6.28 -6.98
N LYS A 119 -7.56 -7.55 -7.32
CA LYS A 119 -8.41 -7.96 -8.44
C LYS A 119 -9.86 -7.53 -8.23
N ILE A 120 -10.38 -7.66 -7.02
CA ILE A 120 -11.73 -7.20 -6.72
C ILE A 120 -11.86 -5.69 -6.96
N PHE A 121 -10.89 -4.90 -6.52
CA PHE A 121 -10.94 -3.45 -6.65
C PHE A 121 -10.77 -2.98 -8.11
N ILE A 122 -9.91 -3.66 -8.87
CA ILE A 122 -9.58 -3.25 -10.24
C ILE A 122 -10.65 -3.71 -11.22
N GLU A 123 -11.21 -4.86 -10.99
CA GLU A 123 -12.29 -5.40 -11.82
C GLU A 123 -13.64 -4.85 -11.40
#